data_9ccc8400c95601e3957c66e78f5eee22
#
_entry.id   9ccc8400c95601e3957c66e78f5eee22
#
_cell.length_a   1.000
_cell.length_b   1.000
_cell.length_c   1.000
_cell.angle_alpha   90.00
_cell.angle_beta   90.00
_cell.angle_gamma   90.00
#
_symmetry.space_group_name_H-M   'P 1'
#
loop_
_entity.id
_entity.type
_entity.pdbx_description
1 polymer ?
#
loop_
_entity_poly.entity_id
_entity_poly.type
_entity_poly.pdbx_seq_one_letter_code
_entity_poly.pdbx_strand_id
1 'polypeptide(L)'
;MSDFESALSKYPETPLERELLGAAMLYSSGPTGRPKGIVRPLPEQSPEEPLPVIGFLSGLWRYREDMIYLSPAPLYHSAPQAAVGLTLRMGGTVVIMERFDPADYLRFVEEYQVSHSQLVP
;
A
#
# COMPACT_ATOMS: atom_id res chain seq x y z
N MET A 1 -21.26 -9.89 -7.34
CA MET A 1 -20.46 -9.17 -6.32
C MET A 1 -21.45 -8.39 -5.47
N SER A 2 -21.38 -8.55 -4.14
CA SER A 2 -22.16 -7.67 -3.24
C SER A 2 -21.56 -6.27 -3.32
N ASP A 3 -22.43 -5.26 -3.34
CA ASP A 3 -22.01 -3.88 -3.21
C ASP A 3 -21.27 -3.67 -1.89
N PHE A 4 -20.15 -2.94 -1.93
CA PHE A 4 -19.30 -2.70 -0.78
C PHE A 4 -20.06 -2.01 0.36
N GLU A 5 -20.84 -0.99 0.05
CA GLU A 5 -21.66 -0.24 1.03
C GLU A 5 -22.69 -1.15 1.70
N SER A 6 -23.37 -2.00 0.91
CA SER A 6 -24.31 -2.99 1.44
C SER A 6 -23.64 -4.05 2.31
N ALA A 7 -22.36 -4.30 2.12
CA ALA A 7 -21.61 -5.20 3.00
C ALA A 7 -21.25 -4.51 4.31
N LEU A 8 -20.76 -3.27 4.27
CA LEU A 8 -20.40 -2.48 5.45
C LEU A 8 -21.57 -2.25 6.40
N SER A 9 -22.77 -1.92 5.86
CA SER A 9 -23.96 -1.63 6.66
C SER A 9 -24.42 -2.78 7.57
N LYS A 10 -23.88 -3.99 7.38
CA LYS A 10 -24.21 -5.18 8.19
C LYS A 10 -23.34 -5.31 9.45
N TYR A 11 -22.35 -4.48 9.59
CA TYR A 11 -21.39 -4.54 10.70
C TYR A 11 -21.51 -3.29 11.56
N PRO A 12 -21.25 -3.40 12.88
CA PRO A 12 -21.24 -2.25 13.77
C PRO A 12 -20.04 -1.33 13.45
N GLU A 13 -20.22 -0.03 13.68
CA GLU A 13 -19.18 0.99 13.54
C GLU A 13 -18.28 1.12 14.79
N THR A 14 -18.53 0.29 15.78
CA THR A 14 -17.74 0.29 17.03
C THR A 14 -16.40 -0.39 16.83
N PRO A 15 -15.31 0.12 17.43
CA PRO A 15 -14.01 -0.54 17.42
C PRO A 15 -14.10 -1.99 17.91
N LEU A 16 -13.22 -2.83 17.42
CA LEU A 16 -13.10 -4.20 17.91
C LEU A 16 -12.55 -4.20 19.33
N GLU A 17 -12.99 -5.18 20.14
CA GLU A 17 -12.48 -5.37 21.51
C GLU A 17 -10.96 -5.58 21.56
N ARG A 18 -10.41 -6.17 20.51
CA ARG A 18 -8.97 -6.35 20.30
C ARG A 18 -8.62 -6.07 18.84
N GLU A 19 -7.96 -4.96 18.61
CA GLU A 19 -7.46 -4.58 17.30
C GLU A 19 -6.02 -5.03 17.15
N LEU A 20 -5.78 -5.92 16.20
CA LEU A 20 -4.46 -6.40 15.87
C LEU A 20 -4.12 -6.10 14.41
N LEU A 21 -2.86 -5.71 14.22
CA LEU A 21 -2.33 -5.50 12.87
C LEU A 21 -2.29 -6.83 12.12
N GLY A 22 -2.86 -6.87 10.93
CA GLY A 22 -2.77 -8.02 10.03
C GLY A 22 -1.39 -8.14 9.38
N ALA A 23 -1.17 -9.23 8.68
CA ALA A 23 0.01 -9.43 7.84
C ALA A 23 -0.41 -9.76 6.41
N ALA A 24 0.28 -9.21 5.43
CA ALA A 24 0.03 -9.52 4.04
C ALA A 24 0.49 -10.96 3.73
N MET A 25 -0.40 -11.76 3.16
CA MET A 25 -0.08 -13.06 2.60
C MET A 25 0.14 -12.90 1.10
N LEU A 26 1.39 -13.03 0.68
CA LEU A 26 1.77 -12.88 -0.72
C LEU A 26 1.84 -14.24 -1.40
N TYR A 27 1.46 -14.25 -2.68
CA TYR A 27 1.59 -15.43 -3.54
C TYR A 27 2.69 -15.23 -4.56
N SER A 28 3.54 -16.21 -4.73
CA SER A 28 4.52 -16.27 -5.81
C SER A 28 4.07 -17.24 -6.90
N SER A 29 4.40 -16.94 -8.15
CA SER A 29 4.05 -17.80 -9.30
C SER A 29 4.74 -19.18 -9.30
N GLY A 30 5.76 -19.38 -8.46
CA GLY A 30 6.49 -20.64 -8.32
C GLY A 30 6.96 -21.26 -9.66
N PRO A 31 8.12 -21.91 -9.69
CA PRO A 31 8.63 -22.53 -10.95
C PRO A 31 7.77 -23.71 -11.44
N THR A 32 6.89 -24.26 -10.60
CA THR A 32 5.99 -25.38 -10.93
C THR A 32 4.62 -24.95 -11.45
N GLY A 33 4.40 -23.65 -11.68
CA GLY A 33 3.12 -23.08 -12.16
C GLY A 33 2.00 -23.03 -11.12
N ARG A 34 2.18 -23.60 -9.92
CA ARG A 34 1.21 -23.45 -8.82
C ARG A 34 1.61 -22.30 -7.90
N PRO A 35 0.72 -21.32 -7.65
CA PRO A 35 0.99 -20.24 -6.72
C PRO A 35 1.29 -20.77 -5.32
N LYS A 36 2.34 -20.24 -4.69
CA LYS A 36 2.71 -20.58 -3.31
C LYS A 36 2.45 -19.36 -2.43
N GLY A 37 1.60 -19.53 -1.42
CA GLY A 37 1.37 -18.53 -0.40
C GLY A 37 2.52 -18.49 0.61
N ILE A 38 3.00 -17.28 0.88
CA ILE A 38 4.03 -17.03 1.91
C ILE A 38 3.30 -16.58 3.17
N VAL A 39 3.13 -17.50 4.11
CA VAL A 39 2.52 -17.20 5.40
C VAL A 39 3.57 -16.61 6.32
N ARG A 40 3.26 -15.47 6.92
CA ARG A 40 4.07 -14.84 7.95
C ARG A 40 3.35 -14.93 9.29
N PRO A 41 4.06 -15.08 10.42
CA PRO A 41 3.44 -14.95 11.73
C PRO A 41 2.68 -13.62 11.84
N LEU A 42 1.47 -13.66 12.41
CA LEU A 42 0.73 -12.43 12.68
C LEU A 42 1.40 -11.70 13.83
N PRO A 43 1.70 -10.41 13.70
CA PRO A 43 2.22 -9.63 14.80
C PRO A 43 1.15 -9.42 15.86
N GLU A 44 1.50 -9.58 17.13
CA GLU A 44 0.66 -9.15 18.25
C GLU A 44 0.85 -7.66 18.52
N GLN A 45 0.56 -6.84 17.52
CA GLN A 45 0.82 -5.41 17.52
C GLN A 45 -0.47 -4.64 17.20
N SER A 46 -0.71 -3.55 17.90
CA SER A 46 -1.81 -2.65 17.59
C SER A 46 -1.58 -1.96 16.23
N PRO A 47 -2.65 -1.69 15.44
CA PRO A 47 -2.55 -0.88 14.24
C PRO A 47 -1.99 0.54 14.47
N GLU A 48 -2.13 1.08 15.67
CA GLU A 48 -1.63 2.41 16.04
C GLU A 48 -0.12 2.44 16.33
N GLU A 49 0.47 1.28 16.63
CA GLU A 49 1.90 1.22 16.94
C GLU A 49 2.77 1.49 15.70
N PRO A 50 3.89 2.21 15.86
CA PRO A 50 4.81 2.48 14.77
C PRO A 50 5.36 1.18 14.17
N LEU A 51 5.30 1.06 12.85
CA LEU A 51 5.93 -0.05 12.15
C LEU A 51 7.44 0.21 12.01
N PRO A 52 8.31 -0.74 12.37
CA PRO A 52 9.76 -0.60 12.19
C PRO A 52 10.16 -0.27 10.74
N VAL A 53 9.44 -0.81 9.77
CA VAL A 53 9.65 -0.54 8.35
C VAL A 53 9.40 0.95 8.00
N ILE A 54 8.47 1.62 8.67
CA ILE A 54 8.22 3.05 8.44
C ILE A 54 9.45 3.87 8.87
N GLY A 55 10.02 3.60 10.05
CA GLY A 55 11.24 4.25 10.50
C GLY A 55 12.41 4.04 9.53
N PHE A 56 12.58 2.83 9.03
CA PHE A 56 13.58 2.52 8.02
C PHE A 56 13.37 3.29 6.71
N LEU A 57 12.14 3.28 6.18
CA LEU A 57 11.82 3.97 4.92
C LEU A 57 11.89 5.49 5.05
N SER A 58 11.48 6.04 6.18
CA SER A 58 11.61 7.47 6.47
C SER A 58 13.07 7.91 6.50
N GLY A 59 13.95 7.08 7.08
CA GLY A 59 15.37 7.33 7.08
C GLY A 59 16.04 7.20 5.71
N LEU A 60 15.69 6.16 4.95
CA LEU A 60 16.32 5.83 3.66
C LEU A 60 15.74 6.66 2.50
N TRP A 61 14.43 6.77 2.41
CA TRP A 61 13.73 7.40 1.28
C TRP A 61 12.98 8.67 1.66
N ARG A 62 13.16 9.17 2.87
CA ARG A 62 12.54 10.41 3.37
C ARG A 62 11.01 10.39 3.28
N TYR A 63 10.40 9.25 3.55
CA TYR A 63 8.95 9.16 3.68
C TYR A 63 8.47 10.09 4.79
N ARG A 64 7.45 10.90 4.50
CA ARG A 64 6.94 11.93 5.41
C ARG A 64 5.46 12.21 5.17
N GLU A 65 4.82 12.88 6.10
CA GLU A 65 3.38 13.17 6.07
C GLU A 65 2.93 13.96 4.84
N ASP A 66 3.74 14.92 4.39
CA ASP A 66 3.42 15.78 3.23
C ASP A 66 3.84 15.21 1.87
N MET A 67 4.26 13.94 1.84
CA MET A 67 4.69 13.32 0.59
C MET A 67 3.52 13.10 -0.39
N ILE A 68 3.82 13.24 -1.67
CA ILE A 68 2.92 12.89 -2.76
C ILE A 68 3.56 11.74 -3.53
N TYR A 69 2.93 10.59 -3.48
CA TYR A 69 3.42 9.37 -4.10
C TYR A 69 2.65 9.07 -5.39
N LEU A 70 3.35 8.97 -6.51
CA LEU A 70 2.79 8.52 -7.78
C LEU A 70 2.99 7.00 -7.92
N SER A 71 1.90 6.26 -8.04
CA SER A 71 1.88 4.81 -8.28
C SER A 71 1.63 4.49 -9.75
N PRO A 72 2.67 4.23 -10.55
CA PRO A 72 2.52 3.93 -11.96
C PRO A 72 2.31 2.44 -12.26
N ALA A 73 2.51 1.58 -11.28
CA ALA A 73 2.41 0.13 -11.44
C ALA A 73 1.09 -0.42 -10.87
N PRO A 74 0.59 -1.56 -11.41
CA PRO A 74 -0.66 -2.17 -10.95
C PRO A 74 -0.61 -2.56 -9.47
N LEU A 75 -1.68 -2.23 -8.73
CA LEU A 75 -1.76 -2.45 -7.27
C LEU A 75 -1.90 -3.92 -6.86
N TYR A 76 -2.11 -4.84 -7.79
CA TYR A 76 -2.07 -6.27 -7.48
C TYR A 76 -0.65 -6.82 -7.26
N HIS A 77 0.38 -6.04 -7.57
CA HIS A 77 1.75 -6.36 -7.20
C HIS A 77 2.05 -5.90 -5.77
N SER A 78 2.85 -6.68 -5.04
CA SER A 78 3.16 -6.43 -3.63
C SER A 78 3.88 -5.12 -3.37
N ALA A 79 4.80 -4.72 -4.24
CA ALA A 79 5.62 -3.53 -4.03
C ALA A 79 4.80 -2.22 -4.17
N PRO A 80 4.05 -1.98 -5.27
CA PRO A 80 3.19 -0.80 -5.35
C PRO A 80 2.08 -0.79 -4.29
N GLN A 81 1.48 -1.94 -3.97
CA GLN A 81 0.49 -2.04 -2.90
C GLN A 81 1.07 -1.63 -1.54
N ALA A 82 2.27 -2.12 -1.22
CA ALA A 82 2.94 -1.76 0.04
C ALA A 82 3.31 -0.27 0.09
N ALA A 83 3.84 0.30 -1.00
CA ALA A 83 4.19 1.71 -1.06
C ALA A 83 2.97 2.63 -0.92
N VAL A 84 1.86 2.31 -1.58
CA VAL A 84 0.58 3.02 -1.43
C VAL A 84 0.08 2.94 0.02
N GLY A 85 0.02 1.73 0.59
CA GLY A 85 -0.43 1.54 1.97
C GLY A 85 0.42 2.28 3.00
N LEU A 86 1.74 2.28 2.82
CA LEU A 86 2.66 3.03 3.69
C LEU A 86 2.50 4.54 3.53
N THR A 87 2.33 5.03 2.30
CA THR A 87 2.09 6.47 2.06
C THR A 87 0.83 6.95 2.77
N LEU A 88 -0.28 6.22 2.63
CA LEU A 88 -1.54 6.55 3.30
C LEU A 88 -1.42 6.48 4.82
N ARG A 89 -0.71 5.47 5.34
CA ARG A 89 -0.46 5.35 6.79
C ARG A 89 0.39 6.49 7.34
N MET A 90 1.23 7.09 6.52
CA MET A 90 2.02 8.28 6.87
C MET A 90 1.24 9.60 6.76
N GLY A 91 -0.01 9.58 6.31
CA GLY A 91 -0.80 10.77 6.03
C GLY A 91 -0.49 11.44 4.69
N GLY A 92 0.30 10.79 3.84
CA GLY A 92 0.63 11.31 2.51
C GLY A 92 -0.49 11.14 1.48
N THR A 93 -0.32 11.78 0.34
CA THR A 93 -1.24 11.71 -0.80
C THR A 93 -0.76 10.68 -1.81
N VAL A 94 -1.69 9.94 -2.40
CA VAL A 94 -1.40 8.96 -3.46
C VAL A 94 -2.10 9.35 -4.75
N VAL A 95 -1.34 9.41 -5.84
CA VAL A 95 -1.82 9.53 -7.22
C VAL A 95 -1.63 8.18 -7.89
N ILE A 96 -2.71 7.59 -8.42
CA ILE A 96 -2.67 6.26 -9.04
C ILE A 96 -2.86 6.41 -10.55
N MET A 97 -1.95 5.85 -11.33
CA MET A 97 -2.13 5.73 -12.76
C MET A 97 -2.93 4.47 -13.06
N GLU A 98 -4.02 4.60 -13.82
CA GLU A 98 -4.80 3.44 -14.27
C GLU A 98 -3.96 2.53 -15.18
N ARG A 99 -3.16 3.15 -16.03
CA ARG A 99 -2.20 2.50 -16.93
C ARG A 99 -0.95 3.34 -17.05
N PHE A 100 0.21 2.71 -17.10
CA PHE A 100 1.45 3.41 -17.31
C PHE A 100 1.54 3.99 -18.73
N ASP A 101 1.78 5.28 -18.81
CA ASP A 101 2.19 6.00 -19.99
C ASP A 101 3.33 6.96 -19.61
N PRO A 102 4.47 6.97 -20.33
CA PRO A 102 5.61 7.81 -19.96
C PRO A 102 5.33 9.32 -20.00
N ALA A 103 4.50 9.76 -20.95
CA ALA A 103 4.16 11.18 -21.07
C ALA A 103 3.23 11.61 -19.94
N ASP A 104 2.21 10.79 -19.64
CA ASP A 104 1.32 11.03 -18.49
C ASP A 104 2.06 10.95 -17.16
N TYR A 105 3.02 10.04 -17.03
CA TYR A 105 3.85 9.95 -15.83
C TYR A 105 4.59 11.27 -15.58
N LEU A 106 5.27 11.82 -16.58
CA LEU A 106 5.99 13.09 -16.45
C LEU A 106 5.02 14.26 -16.19
N ARG A 107 3.88 14.27 -16.87
CA ARG A 107 2.83 15.27 -16.65
C ARG A 107 2.32 15.23 -15.22
N PHE A 108 2.02 14.05 -14.67
CA PHE A 108 1.56 13.91 -13.29
C PHE A 108 2.63 14.28 -12.26
N VAL A 109 3.91 13.98 -12.54
CA VAL A 109 5.01 14.43 -11.67
C VAL A 109 5.00 15.95 -11.52
N GLU A 110 4.79 16.68 -12.61
CA GLU A 110 4.74 18.15 -12.61
C GLU A 110 3.43 18.67 -12.02
N GLU A 111 2.28 18.15 -12.48
CA GLU A 111 0.94 18.62 -12.09
C GLU A 111 0.68 18.45 -10.60
N TYR A 112 1.03 17.28 -10.04
CA TYR A 112 0.79 16.96 -8.63
C TYR A 112 1.99 17.23 -7.73
N GLN A 113 3.10 17.76 -8.26
CA GLN A 113 4.33 18.00 -7.51
C GLN A 113 4.81 16.74 -6.76
N VAL A 114 4.83 15.62 -7.48
CA VAL A 114 5.16 14.30 -6.94
C VAL A 114 6.55 14.30 -6.31
N SER A 115 6.62 13.85 -5.08
CA SER A 115 7.87 13.75 -4.33
C SER A 115 8.48 12.34 -4.36
N HIS A 116 7.63 11.32 -4.52
CA HIS A 116 8.05 9.91 -4.46
C HIS A 116 7.34 9.08 -5.53
N SER A 117 8.06 8.12 -6.07
CA SER A 117 7.50 7.10 -6.97
C SER A 117 8.42 5.88 -6.97
N GLN A 118 7.87 4.73 -7.33
CA GLN A 118 8.62 3.49 -7.52
C GLN A 118 8.43 3.01 -8.96
N LEU A 119 9.53 2.87 -9.66
CA LEU A 119 9.58 2.33 -11.00
C LEU A 119 10.36 1.02 -10.98
N VAL A 120 9.97 0.11 -11.85
CA VAL A 120 10.74 -1.09 -12.19
C VAL A 120 11.17 -0.99 -13.64
N PRO A 121 12.38 -1.47 -13.97
CA PRO A 121 12.87 -1.49 -15.37
C PRO A 121 11.97 -2.29 -16.29
#